data_0c6c1d705d87f893afa5ba0f1ada6c83
#
_entry.id   0c6c1d705d87f893afa5ba0f1ada6c83
#
_cell.length_a   1.000
_cell.length_b   1.000
_cell.length_c   1.000
_cell.angle_alpha   90.00
_cell.angle_beta   90.00
_cell.angle_gamma   90.00
#
_symmetry.space_group_name_H-M   'P 1'
#
loop_
_entity.id
_entity.type
_entity.pdbx_description
1 polymer ?
#
loop_
_entity_poly.entity_id
_entity_poly.type
_entity_poly.pdbx_seq_one_letter_code
_entity_poly.pdbx_strand_id
1 'polypeptide(L)'
;RVFSGNPPASVVSTTGIPPWQEYLDAVERGVLVSRGMFEAIDATGVRFGESASGEVAGASESVAAWQPYPAGMHLAVDVIFWNTGFRPVLDHLAPLRLRSRKGGIVMRNEVSPVANPRVFLAGYGSTASTVGATRAGRLAAREVIKVLGL
;
A
#
# COMPACT_ATOMS: atom_id res chain seq x y z
N ARG A 1 6.15 4.96 -9.98
CA ARG A 1 7.01 4.92 -8.79
C ARG A 1 8.18 3.95 -8.96
N VAL A 2 7.91 2.66 -9.20
CA VAL A 2 8.97 1.64 -9.30
C VAL A 2 9.95 1.88 -10.45
N PHE A 3 9.53 2.45 -11.57
CA PHE A 3 10.42 2.80 -12.69
C PHE A 3 11.43 3.90 -12.34
N SER A 4 11.17 4.70 -11.33
CA SER A 4 12.08 5.74 -10.81
C SER A 4 12.83 5.31 -9.54
N GLY A 5 12.73 4.05 -9.14
CA GLY A 5 13.43 3.49 -7.98
C GLY A 5 12.86 3.89 -6.62
N ASN A 6 11.66 4.47 -6.57
CA ASN A 6 10.96 4.70 -5.32
C ASN A 6 10.31 3.38 -4.83
N PRO A 7 10.11 3.21 -3.53
CA PRO A 7 9.32 2.10 -3.01
C PRO A 7 7.91 2.08 -3.64
N PRO A 8 7.32 0.90 -3.89
CA PRO A 8 5.95 0.82 -4.37
C PRO A 8 5.00 1.43 -3.34
N ALA A 9 3.91 2.02 -3.82
CA ALA A 9 2.78 2.36 -2.97
C ALA A 9 2.11 1.08 -2.45
N SER A 10 1.41 1.15 -1.33
CA SER A 10 0.57 0.03 -0.91
C SER A 10 -0.58 -0.17 -1.90
N VAL A 11 -1.06 -1.40 -2.03
CA VAL A 11 -2.20 -1.70 -2.91
C VAL A 11 -3.42 -0.87 -2.50
N VAL A 12 -3.68 -0.80 -1.19
CA VAL A 12 -4.81 -0.05 -0.62
C VAL A 12 -4.73 1.45 -0.95
N SER A 13 -3.54 2.05 -0.89
CA SER A 13 -3.38 3.48 -1.22
C SER A 13 -3.59 3.78 -2.71
N THR A 14 -3.65 2.77 -3.54
CA THR A 14 -3.81 2.91 -5.00
C THR A 14 -5.23 2.57 -5.46
N THR A 15 -5.89 1.63 -4.79
CA THR A 15 -7.20 1.12 -5.19
C THR A 15 -8.36 1.73 -4.40
N GLY A 16 -8.12 2.11 -3.14
CA GLY A 16 -9.18 2.57 -2.25
C GLY A 16 -10.22 1.48 -1.95
N ILE A 17 -11.36 1.89 -1.41
CA ILE A 17 -12.55 1.05 -1.22
C ILE A 17 -13.41 1.20 -2.46
N PRO A 18 -13.77 0.10 -3.17
CA PRO A 18 -14.62 0.19 -4.34
C PRO A 18 -16.03 0.68 -3.95
N PRO A 19 -16.72 1.45 -4.83
CA PRO A 19 -18.03 2.02 -4.54
C PRO A 19 -19.17 1.00 -4.70
N TRP A 20 -19.04 -0.16 -4.05
CA TRP A 20 -20.10 -1.15 -4.02
C TRP A 20 -21.23 -0.70 -3.08
N GLN A 21 -22.47 -1.08 -3.37
CA GLN A 21 -23.64 -0.61 -2.63
C GLN A 21 -23.52 -0.87 -1.12
N GLU A 22 -23.01 -2.00 -0.72
CA GLU A 22 -22.79 -2.36 0.69
C GLU A 22 -21.87 -1.39 1.44
N TYR A 23 -20.85 -0.82 0.76
CA TYR A 23 -19.98 0.19 1.36
C TYR A 23 -20.64 1.57 1.39
N LEU A 24 -21.41 1.93 0.36
CA LEU A 24 -22.19 3.18 0.33
C LEU A 24 -23.22 3.19 1.46
N ASP A 25 -23.95 2.10 1.63
CA ASP A 25 -24.92 1.93 2.73
C ASP A 25 -24.24 2.00 4.10
N ALA A 26 -23.01 1.49 4.23
CA ALA A 26 -22.24 1.57 5.47
C ALA A 26 -21.74 2.99 5.76
N VAL A 27 -21.47 3.80 4.74
CA VAL A 27 -21.16 5.23 4.88
C VAL A 27 -22.40 5.98 5.33
N GLU A 28 -23.55 5.76 4.68
CA GLU A 28 -24.82 6.41 5.04
C GLU A 28 -25.26 6.09 6.48
N ARG A 29 -25.04 4.85 6.93
CA ARG A 29 -25.30 4.43 8.31
C ARG A 29 -24.24 4.91 9.31
N GLY A 30 -23.20 5.63 8.88
CA GLY A 30 -22.13 6.12 9.74
C GLY A 30 -21.20 5.02 10.29
N VAL A 31 -21.17 3.82 9.65
CA VAL A 31 -20.28 2.72 10.03
C VAL A 31 -18.89 2.91 9.42
N LEU A 32 -18.82 3.34 8.14
CA LEU A 32 -17.58 3.66 7.46
C LEU A 32 -17.30 5.15 7.54
N VAL A 33 -16.71 5.60 8.65
CA VAL A 33 -16.30 6.98 8.85
C VAL A 33 -14.82 7.03 9.19
N SER A 34 -14.05 7.79 8.44
CA SER A 34 -12.65 8.05 8.75
C SER A 34 -12.55 9.14 9.82
N ARG A 35 -11.99 8.79 10.96
CA ARG A 35 -11.84 9.69 12.12
C ARG A 35 -10.44 10.32 12.21
N GLY A 36 -9.62 10.14 11.22
CA GLY A 36 -8.22 10.53 11.26
C GLY A 36 -7.34 9.50 11.99
N MET A 37 -6.05 9.75 12.01
CA MET A 37 -5.09 8.90 12.72
C MET A 37 -4.83 9.46 14.10
N PHE A 38 -4.85 8.62 15.11
CA PHE A 38 -4.39 8.97 16.45
C PHE A 38 -2.86 9.11 16.48
N GLU A 39 -2.35 9.93 17.38
CA GLU A 39 -0.90 10.18 17.54
C GLU A 39 -0.27 9.41 18.69
N ALA A 40 -1.08 8.99 19.66
CA ALA A 40 -0.58 8.26 20.83
C ALA A 40 -1.56 7.18 21.27
N ILE A 41 -1.01 6.13 21.86
CA ILE A 41 -1.72 5.06 22.55
C ILE A 41 -1.32 5.12 24.01
N ASP A 42 -2.29 5.03 24.92
CA ASP A 42 -2.05 4.92 26.36
C ASP A 42 -2.76 3.69 26.94
N ALA A 43 -2.71 3.54 28.26
CA ALA A 43 -3.29 2.37 28.94
C ALA A 43 -4.81 2.26 28.82
N THR A 44 -5.52 3.31 28.44
CA THR A 44 -6.97 3.39 28.43
C THR A 44 -7.57 3.68 27.04
N GLY A 45 -6.74 3.93 26.04
CA GLY A 45 -7.23 4.22 24.71
C GLY A 45 -6.25 4.90 23.79
N VAL A 46 -6.74 5.76 22.93
CA VAL A 46 -5.97 6.50 21.94
C VAL A 46 -6.22 8.00 22.03
N ARG A 47 -5.21 8.80 21.70
CA ARG A 47 -5.30 10.26 21.68
C ARG A 47 -5.08 10.79 20.27
N PHE A 48 -5.95 11.69 19.84
CA PHE A 48 -5.89 12.36 18.55
C PHE A 48 -5.15 13.69 18.66
N GLY A 49 -4.23 13.96 17.74
CA GLY A 49 -3.47 15.20 17.64
C GLY A 49 -4.00 16.13 16.55
N GLU A 50 -3.32 17.26 16.38
CA GLU A 50 -3.65 18.24 15.35
C GLU A 50 -3.59 17.67 13.92
N SER A 51 -2.70 16.71 13.68
CA SER A 51 -2.59 16.03 12.39
C SER A 51 -3.81 15.18 12.00
N ALA A 52 -4.65 14.80 12.97
CA ALA A 52 -5.88 14.05 12.70
C ALA A 52 -6.91 14.88 11.93
N SER A 53 -6.90 16.21 12.10
CA SER A 53 -7.83 17.13 11.44
C SER A 53 -7.34 17.65 10.08
N GLY A 54 -6.10 17.32 9.67
CA GLY A 54 -5.50 17.76 8.40
C GLY A 54 -6.20 17.15 7.18
N GLU A 55 -6.23 17.90 6.08
CA GLU A 55 -6.62 17.34 4.78
C GLU A 55 -5.68 16.21 4.40
N VAL A 56 -6.23 15.07 4.08
CA VAL A 56 -5.46 13.97 3.48
C VAL A 56 -5.15 14.35 2.06
N ALA A 57 -3.93 14.83 1.81
CA ALA A 57 -3.47 15.15 0.47
C ALA A 57 -3.63 13.93 -0.46
N GLY A 58 -4.49 14.03 -1.46
CA GLY A 58 -4.79 12.97 -2.41
C GLY A 58 -5.97 12.07 -2.02
N ALA A 59 -6.79 12.45 -1.06
CA ALA A 59 -8.13 11.88 -0.89
C ALA A 59 -9.01 12.33 -2.07
N SER A 60 -8.79 11.74 -3.25
CA SER A 60 -9.80 11.76 -4.29
C SER A 60 -11.03 11.06 -3.72
N GLU A 61 -12.19 11.68 -3.81
CA GLU A 61 -13.53 11.18 -3.55
C GLU A 61 -13.56 9.82 -2.85
N SER A 62 -13.12 9.81 -1.57
CA SER A 62 -13.16 8.61 -0.75
C SER A 62 -14.61 8.25 -0.50
N VAL A 63 -14.99 7.00 -0.70
CA VAL A 63 -16.30 6.49 -0.34
C VAL A 63 -16.59 6.73 1.14
N ALA A 64 -15.56 6.64 2.01
CA ALA A 64 -15.71 6.89 3.44
C ALA A 64 -15.82 8.38 3.75
N ALA A 65 -16.81 8.77 4.56
CA ALA A 65 -16.93 10.13 5.06
C ALA A 65 -15.72 10.50 5.92
N TRP A 66 -15.14 11.69 5.68
CA TRP A 66 -14.07 12.25 6.47
C TRP A 66 -14.62 13.10 7.60
N GLN A 67 -14.53 12.61 8.81
CA GLN A 67 -14.99 13.30 10.02
C GLN A 67 -13.94 13.14 11.13
N PRO A 68 -12.81 13.85 11.06
CA PRO A 68 -11.72 13.69 12.01
C PRO A 68 -12.15 14.07 13.43
N TYR A 69 -11.61 13.39 14.41
CA TYR A 69 -11.76 13.80 15.79
C TYR A 69 -10.94 15.05 16.08
N PRO A 70 -11.42 15.94 16.99
CA PRO A 70 -10.69 17.14 17.35
C PRO A 70 -9.36 16.81 18.02
N ALA A 71 -8.38 17.72 17.86
CA ALA A 71 -7.12 17.63 18.55
C ALA A 71 -7.29 17.54 20.07
N GLY A 72 -6.49 16.70 20.70
CA GLY A 72 -6.55 16.45 22.15
C GLY A 72 -7.65 15.49 22.58
N MET A 73 -8.53 15.07 21.68
CA MET A 73 -9.56 14.08 22.03
C MET A 73 -8.92 12.77 22.45
N HIS A 74 -9.36 12.23 23.57
CA HIS A 74 -9.07 10.88 24.03
C HIS A 74 -10.28 9.98 23.78
N LEU A 75 -10.06 8.85 23.10
CA LEU A 75 -11.07 7.83 22.87
C LEU A 75 -10.67 6.56 23.62
N ALA A 76 -11.51 6.16 24.58
CA ALA A 76 -11.32 4.89 25.27
C ALA A 76 -11.59 3.73 24.30
N VAL A 77 -10.66 2.80 24.21
CA VAL A 77 -10.76 1.60 23.35
C VAL A 77 -10.16 0.40 24.06
N ASP A 78 -10.79 -0.75 23.89
CA ASP A 78 -10.31 -2.02 24.43
C ASP A 78 -9.42 -2.76 23.43
N VAL A 79 -9.63 -2.53 22.12
CA VAL A 79 -8.93 -3.24 21.04
C VAL A 79 -8.65 -2.28 19.88
N ILE A 80 -7.43 -2.35 19.36
CA ILE A 80 -7.04 -1.67 18.12
C ILE A 80 -6.78 -2.73 17.06
N PHE A 81 -7.50 -2.66 15.95
CA PHE A 81 -7.33 -3.57 14.82
C PHE A 81 -6.49 -2.90 13.72
N TRP A 82 -5.27 -3.40 13.51
CA TRP A 82 -4.32 -2.83 12.55
C TRP A 82 -4.54 -3.38 11.13
N ASN A 83 -5.24 -2.62 10.30
CA ASN A 83 -5.43 -2.91 8.88
C ASN A 83 -4.53 -2.03 7.99
N THR A 84 -3.24 -1.98 8.28
CA THR A 84 -2.29 -1.05 7.65
C THR A 84 -1.76 -1.52 6.30
N GLY A 85 -2.25 -2.65 5.79
CA GLY A 85 -1.80 -3.25 4.53
C GLY A 85 -0.44 -3.94 4.65
N PHE A 86 0.16 -4.24 3.52
CA PHE A 86 1.40 -5.00 3.43
C PHE A 86 2.52 -4.17 2.80
N ARG A 87 3.74 -4.39 3.26
CA ARG A 87 4.95 -3.90 2.62
C ARG A 87 5.71 -5.08 2.01
N PRO A 88 6.34 -4.93 0.84
CA PRO A 88 7.18 -5.98 0.28
C PRO A 88 8.35 -6.30 1.23
N VAL A 89 8.48 -7.56 1.63
CA VAL A 89 9.63 -8.06 2.40
C VAL A 89 10.63 -8.64 1.41
N LEU A 90 11.70 -7.89 1.10
CA LEU A 90 12.69 -8.23 0.08
C LEU A 90 14.10 -8.37 0.65
N ASP A 91 14.24 -8.51 1.95
CA ASP A 91 15.56 -8.52 2.61
C ASP A 91 16.37 -9.77 2.27
N HIS A 92 15.71 -10.87 1.93
CA HIS A 92 16.35 -12.08 1.38
C HIS A 92 17.07 -11.83 0.04
N LEU A 93 16.70 -10.75 -0.68
CA LEU A 93 17.35 -10.33 -1.93
C LEU A 93 18.47 -9.29 -1.70
N ALA A 94 18.76 -8.91 -0.44
CA ALA A 94 19.78 -7.92 -0.13
C ALA A 94 21.17 -8.22 -0.76
N PRO A 95 21.66 -9.49 -0.81
CA PRO A 95 22.93 -9.81 -1.46
C PRO A 95 22.97 -9.42 -2.94
N LEU A 96 21.84 -9.37 -3.64
CA LEU A 96 21.75 -8.99 -5.06
C LEU A 96 21.82 -7.48 -5.30
N ARG A 97 21.81 -6.67 -4.25
CA ARG A 97 21.90 -5.19 -4.28
C ARG A 97 20.96 -4.54 -5.30
N LEU A 98 19.71 -5.00 -5.35
CA LEU A 98 18.71 -4.51 -6.31
C LEU A 98 18.15 -3.13 -5.96
N ARG A 99 18.20 -2.73 -4.68
CA ARG A 99 17.61 -1.48 -4.19
C ARG A 99 18.37 -0.26 -4.69
N SER A 100 17.64 0.75 -5.13
CA SER A 100 18.17 2.07 -5.45
C SER A 100 18.45 2.87 -4.17
N ARG A 101 19.12 4.03 -4.30
CA ARG A 101 19.31 4.97 -3.18
C ARG A 101 17.99 5.50 -2.59
N LYS A 102 16.90 5.42 -3.35
CA LYS A 102 15.54 5.83 -2.91
C LYS A 102 14.79 4.71 -2.15
N GLY A 103 15.43 3.55 -1.95
CA GLY A 103 14.91 2.44 -1.18
C GLY A 103 14.04 1.44 -1.96
N GLY A 104 13.57 1.79 -3.16
CA GLY A 104 12.85 0.87 -4.04
C GLY A 104 13.76 0.21 -5.07
N ILE A 105 13.23 -0.75 -5.82
CA ILE A 105 13.93 -1.41 -6.92
C ILE A 105 13.53 -0.74 -8.22
N VAL A 106 14.52 -0.31 -9.02
CA VAL A 106 14.25 0.24 -10.36
C VAL A 106 13.87 -0.90 -11.30
N MET A 107 12.66 -0.81 -11.83
CA MET A 107 12.11 -1.82 -12.74
C MET A 107 12.21 -1.34 -14.19
N ARG A 108 12.54 -2.26 -15.11
CA ARG A 108 12.51 -2.04 -16.56
C ARG A 108 11.11 -2.23 -17.12
N ASN A 109 10.44 -3.25 -16.62
CA ASN A 109 9.03 -3.55 -16.87
C ASN A 109 8.37 -4.02 -15.56
N GLU A 110 7.19 -4.63 -15.61
CA GLU A 110 6.44 -5.05 -14.42
C GLU A 110 7.16 -6.12 -13.58
N VAL A 111 8.14 -6.84 -14.14
CA VAL A 111 8.78 -8.00 -13.48
C VAL A 111 10.31 -7.96 -13.49
N SER A 112 10.95 -7.16 -14.35
CA SER A 112 12.41 -7.21 -14.57
C SER A 112 13.11 -6.03 -13.90
N PRO A 113 13.89 -6.23 -12.84
CA PRO A 113 14.78 -5.20 -12.29
C PRO A 113 15.85 -4.78 -13.31
N VAL A 114 16.20 -3.49 -13.29
CA VAL A 114 17.28 -2.96 -14.13
C VAL A 114 18.64 -3.48 -13.66
N ALA A 115 18.82 -3.59 -12.35
CA ALA A 115 20.12 -3.92 -11.75
C ALA A 115 20.58 -5.37 -12.02
N ASN A 116 19.64 -6.29 -12.29
CA ASN A 116 20.01 -7.69 -12.56
C ASN A 116 19.04 -8.32 -13.56
N PRO A 117 19.47 -8.63 -14.79
CA PRO A 117 18.62 -9.17 -15.86
C PRO A 117 18.20 -10.64 -15.64
N ARG A 118 18.78 -11.33 -14.66
CA ARG A 118 18.47 -12.72 -14.33
C ARG A 118 17.48 -12.84 -13.15
N VAL A 119 17.02 -11.73 -12.61
CA VAL A 119 16.05 -11.69 -11.52
C VAL A 119 14.71 -11.21 -12.05
N PHE A 120 13.64 -11.87 -11.63
CA PHE A 120 12.27 -11.51 -11.97
C PHE A 120 11.44 -11.45 -10.70
N LEU A 121 10.69 -10.35 -10.51
CA LEU A 121 9.88 -10.09 -9.32
C LEU A 121 8.40 -10.17 -9.71
N ALA A 122 7.73 -11.24 -9.33
CA ALA A 122 6.28 -11.35 -9.39
C ALA A 122 5.68 -10.87 -8.05
N GLY A 123 4.69 -9.98 -8.09
CA GLY A 123 4.08 -9.42 -6.89
C GLY A 123 4.79 -8.18 -6.32
N TYR A 124 5.61 -7.49 -7.11
CA TYR A 124 6.23 -6.22 -6.73
C TYR A 124 5.57 -5.04 -7.45
N GLY A 125 5.28 -3.96 -6.72
CA GLY A 125 4.65 -2.77 -7.29
C GLY A 125 3.22 -3.01 -7.77
N SER A 126 2.91 -2.68 -9.02
CA SER A 126 1.58 -2.84 -9.61
C SER A 126 1.10 -4.29 -9.74
N THR A 127 1.99 -5.24 -9.55
CA THR A 127 1.67 -6.67 -9.62
C THR A 127 1.40 -7.31 -8.26
N ALA A 128 1.38 -6.52 -7.18
CA ALA A 128 1.14 -6.97 -5.81
C ALA A 128 -0.36 -7.20 -5.52
N SER A 129 -1.00 -8.01 -6.34
CA SER A 129 -2.39 -8.48 -6.15
C SER A 129 -2.52 -9.88 -6.74
N THR A 130 -3.60 -10.60 -6.44
CA THR A 130 -3.82 -11.96 -6.95
C THR A 130 -3.83 -12.00 -8.49
N VAL A 131 -4.61 -11.12 -9.12
CA VAL A 131 -4.67 -11.00 -10.59
C VAL A 131 -3.34 -10.48 -11.15
N GLY A 132 -2.77 -9.47 -10.51
CA GLY A 132 -1.49 -8.89 -10.90
C GLY A 132 -0.34 -9.89 -10.83
N ALA A 133 -0.28 -10.71 -9.78
CA ALA A 133 0.75 -11.75 -9.63
C ALA A 133 0.65 -12.84 -10.71
N THR A 134 -0.57 -13.25 -11.09
CA THR A 134 -0.77 -14.21 -12.18
C THR A 134 -0.28 -13.65 -13.52
N ARG A 135 -0.60 -12.39 -13.81
CA ARG A 135 -0.11 -11.69 -15.01
C ARG A 135 1.40 -11.55 -15.00
N ALA A 136 1.97 -11.17 -13.86
CA ALA A 136 3.40 -11.03 -13.66
C ALA A 136 4.13 -12.37 -13.85
N GLY A 137 3.61 -13.47 -13.34
CA GLY A 137 4.18 -14.80 -13.54
C GLY A 137 4.28 -15.18 -15.02
N ARG A 138 3.23 -14.91 -15.81
CA ARG A 138 3.26 -15.14 -17.26
C ARG A 138 4.28 -14.25 -17.98
N LEU A 139 4.40 -12.98 -17.57
CA LEU A 139 5.38 -12.06 -18.13
C LEU A 139 6.80 -12.48 -17.76
N ALA A 140 7.02 -12.86 -16.50
CA ALA A 140 8.32 -13.35 -16.03
C ALA A 140 8.78 -14.57 -16.82
N ALA A 141 7.91 -15.55 -17.07
CA ALA A 141 8.23 -16.73 -17.89
C ALA A 141 8.68 -16.34 -19.30
N ARG A 142 7.99 -15.39 -19.95
CA ARG A 142 8.38 -14.88 -21.28
C ARG A 142 9.74 -14.17 -21.25
N GLU A 143 10.01 -13.39 -20.23
CA GLU A 143 11.29 -12.70 -20.08
C GLU A 143 12.44 -13.68 -19.80
N VAL A 144 12.18 -14.75 -19.03
CA VAL A 144 13.16 -15.85 -18.83
C VAL A 144 13.52 -16.52 -20.16
N ILE A 145 12.52 -16.88 -20.98
CA ILE A 145 12.74 -17.47 -22.30
C ILE A 145 13.64 -16.57 -23.16
N LYS A 146 13.37 -15.27 -23.21
CA LYS A 146 14.19 -14.31 -23.95
C LYS A 146 15.63 -14.24 -23.43
N VAL A 147 15.83 -14.25 -22.11
CA VAL A 147 17.17 -14.19 -21.50
C VAL A 147 17.97 -15.46 -21.76
N LEU A 148 17.29 -16.60 -21.86
CA LEU A 148 17.93 -17.89 -22.15
C LEU A 148 18.14 -18.14 -23.65
N GLY A 149 17.54 -17.31 -24.51
CA GLY A 149 17.64 -17.49 -25.97
C GLY A 149 16.82 -18.66 -26.50
N LEU A 150 15.76 -19.04 -25.79
CA LEU A 150 14.86 -20.15 -26.14
C LEU A 150 13.64 -19.67 -26.94
#